data_e3654c1817609e8b9b932378a34f7376
#
_entry.id   e3654c1817609e8b9b932378a34f7376
#
_cell.length_a   1.000
_cell.length_b   1.000
_cell.length_c   1.000
_cell.angle_alpha   90.00
_cell.angle_beta   90.00
_cell.angle_gamma   90.00
#
_symmetry.space_group_name_H-M   'P 1'
#
loop_
_entity.id
_entity.type
_entity.pdbx_description
1 polymer ?
#
loop_
_entity_poly.entity_id
_entity_poly.type
_entity_poly.pdbx_seq_one_letter_code
_entity_poly.pdbx_strand_id
1 'polypeptide(L)'
;MPEMYFEGSATWSGGTECGLTVKGKQIASVSPPPSFGGKEGYCTPEDIFAAALASCINTLFLLIAKNSQLNLKNLETKATVKMNVEGMEKLIFTNVHFNMSVGLENDNERERKKATTVYGMAQKICPIRQSWGEAVPISFELNFK
;
A
#
# COMPACT_ATOMS: atom_id res chain seq x y z
N MET A 1 1.65 -24.97 -9.87
CA MET A 1 2.07 -23.63 -9.46
C MET A 1 2.41 -23.62 -7.97
N PRO A 2 3.53 -23.04 -7.60
CA PRO A 2 3.82 -22.86 -6.19
C PRO A 2 2.76 -21.98 -5.51
N GLU A 3 2.46 -22.31 -4.29
CA GLU A 3 1.52 -21.53 -3.48
C GLU A 3 2.26 -20.86 -2.33
N MET A 4 1.85 -19.67 -1.97
CA MET A 4 2.40 -18.93 -0.84
C MET A 4 1.26 -18.52 0.08
N TYR A 5 1.51 -18.62 1.38
CA TYR A 5 0.51 -18.30 2.39
C TYR A 5 1.02 -17.18 3.28
N PHE A 6 0.12 -16.25 3.59
CA PHE A 6 0.42 -15.09 4.45
C PHE A 6 -0.63 -15.04 5.54
N GLU A 7 -0.20 -14.77 6.77
CA GLU A 7 -1.09 -14.79 7.93
C GLU A 7 -0.95 -13.54 8.76
N GLY A 8 -2.04 -13.13 9.35
CA GLY A 8 -2.08 -12.07 10.34
C GLY A 8 -3.23 -12.35 11.29
N SER A 9 -3.21 -11.75 12.46
CA SER A 9 -4.30 -11.91 13.43
C SER A 9 -4.70 -10.58 14.04
N ALA A 10 -5.95 -10.51 14.49
CA ALA A 10 -6.48 -9.37 15.21
C ALA A 10 -7.08 -9.88 16.52
N THR A 11 -6.68 -9.28 17.64
CA THR A 11 -7.14 -9.68 18.96
C THR A 11 -7.84 -8.50 19.62
N TRP A 12 -9.07 -8.73 20.07
CA TRP A 12 -9.83 -7.70 20.78
C TRP A 12 -9.10 -7.29 22.06
N SER A 13 -8.95 -5.98 22.26
CA SER A 13 -8.25 -5.42 23.41
C SER A 13 -9.16 -4.55 24.30
N GLY A 14 -10.44 -4.48 23.98
CA GLY A 14 -11.45 -3.74 24.75
C GLY A 14 -12.22 -2.76 23.85
N GLY A 15 -13.45 -2.42 24.23
CA GLY A 15 -14.26 -1.47 23.47
C GLY A 15 -14.39 -1.85 22.00
N THR A 16 -13.94 -0.98 21.10
CA THR A 16 -13.91 -1.22 19.65
C THR A 16 -12.48 -1.45 19.14
N GLU A 17 -11.51 -1.63 20.03
CA GLU A 17 -10.10 -1.72 19.68
C GLU A 17 -9.63 -3.16 19.51
N CYS A 18 -8.74 -3.35 18.56
CA CYS A 18 -8.05 -4.61 18.34
C CYS A 18 -6.55 -4.38 18.14
N GLY A 19 -5.74 -5.30 18.62
CA GLY A 19 -4.32 -5.35 18.34
C GLY A 19 -4.06 -6.22 17.11
N LEU A 20 -3.26 -5.75 16.17
CA LEU A 20 -2.86 -6.50 14.99
C LEU A 20 -1.50 -7.14 15.20
N THR A 21 -1.39 -8.44 14.93
CA THR A 21 -0.15 -9.19 15.10
C THR A 21 0.25 -9.87 13.81
N VAL A 22 1.51 -9.69 13.43
CA VAL A 22 2.11 -10.33 12.28
C VAL A 22 3.45 -10.92 12.71
N LYS A 23 3.70 -12.19 12.41
CA LYS A 23 4.94 -12.89 12.77
C LYS A 23 5.27 -12.79 14.27
N GLY A 24 4.22 -12.92 15.11
CA GLY A 24 4.38 -12.90 16.55
C GLY A 24 4.58 -11.53 17.18
N LYS A 25 4.51 -10.44 16.39
CA LYS A 25 4.69 -9.08 16.88
C LYS A 25 3.43 -8.25 16.66
N GLN A 26 3.05 -7.47 17.67
CA GLN A 26 1.97 -6.49 17.49
C GLN A 26 2.51 -5.32 16.69
N ILE A 27 1.91 -5.07 15.54
CA ILE A 27 2.34 -4.01 14.63
C ILE A 27 1.50 -2.75 14.74
N ALA A 28 0.27 -2.85 15.22
CA ALA A 28 -0.63 -1.70 15.35
C ALA A 28 -1.80 -2.04 16.27
N SER A 29 -2.47 -0.99 16.75
CA SER A 29 -3.79 -1.08 17.36
C SER A 29 -4.75 -0.32 16.48
N VAL A 30 -5.91 -0.89 16.19
CA VAL A 30 -6.91 -0.30 15.31
C VAL A 30 -8.26 -0.17 15.99
N SER A 31 -9.06 0.76 15.48
CA SER A 31 -10.44 0.97 15.86
C SER A 31 -11.21 1.42 14.61
N PRO A 32 -12.52 1.20 14.51
CA PRO A 32 -13.28 1.73 13.39
C PRO A 32 -13.16 3.26 13.29
N PRO A 33 -13.48 3.85 12.15
CA PRO A 33 -13.55 5.31 12.06
C PRO A 33 -14.48 5.90 13.14
N PRO A 34 -14.14 7.07 13.71
CA PRO A 34 -15.00 7.70 14.73
C PRO A 34 -16.44 7.89 14.27
N SER A 35 -16.67 8.15 12.99
CA SER A 35 -18.01 8.27 12.42
C SER A 35 -18.85 6.99 12.54
N PHE A 36 -18.21 5.84 12.78
CA PHE A 36 -18.87 4.55 13.01
C PHE A 36 -18.78 4.12 14.47
N GLY A 37 -18.47 5.05 15.38
CA GLY A 37 -18.40 4.74 16.82
C GLY A 37 -17.02 4.28 17.28
N GLY A 38 -16.00 4.40 16.44
CA GLY A 38 -14.64 4.08 16.82
C GLY A 38 -14.00 5.14 17.71
N LYS A 39 -12.85 4.83 18.25
CA LYS A 39 -12.09 5.70 19.15
C LYS A 39 -11.15 6.60 18.37
N GLU A 40 -11.16 7.90 18.68
CA GLU A 40 -10.24 8.84 18.07
C GLU A 40 -8.79 8.56 18.49
N GLY A 41 -7.85 8.93 17.61
CA GLY A 41 -6.43 8.72 17.88
C GLY A 41 -5.90 7.35 17.45
N TYR A 42 -6.77 6.47 17.01
CA TYR A 42 -6.39 5.15 16.50
C TYR A 42 -6.38 5.17 14.98
N CYS A 43 -5.48 4.40 14.37
CA CYS A 43 -5.63 4.11 12.96
C CYS A 43 -6.78 3.12 12.75
N THR A 44 -7.31 3.10 11.53
CA THR A 44 -8.36 2.17 11.15
C THR A 44 -7.77 0.97 10.41
N PRO A 45 -8.51 -0.14 10.29
CA PRO A 45 -8.07 -1.24 9.42
C PRO A 45 -7.81 -0.77 7.99
N GLU A 46 -8.59 0.18 7.49
CA GLU A 46 -8.44 0.72 6.13
C GLU A 46 -7.14 1.51 5.98
N ASP A 47 -6.69 2.20 7.03
CA ASP A 47 -5.37 2.86 7.04
C ASP A 47 -4.25 1.84 6.93
N ILE A 48 -4.34 0.73 7.67
CA ILE A 48 -3.37 -0.36 7.61
C ILE A 48 -3.39 -1.01 6.22
N PHE A 49 -4.57 -1.20 5.65
CA PHE A 49 -4.73 -1.71 4.30
C PHE A 49 -4.01 -0.82 3.28
N ALA A 50 -4.23 0.50 3.35
CA ALA A 50 -3.55 1.46 2.48
C ALA A 50 -2.02 1.39 2.64
N ALA A 51 -1.53 1.31 3.88
CA ALA A 51 -0.10 1.17 4.14
C ALA A 51 0.46 -0.13 3.56
N ALA A 52 -0.29 -1.22 3.67
CA ALA A 52 0.11 -2.50 3.10
C ALA A 52 0.23 -2.42 1.58
N LEU A 53 -0.74 -1.77 0.92
CA LEU A 53 -0.70 -1.55 -0.53
C LEU A 53 0.53 -0.74 -0.94
N ALA A 54 0.80 0.36 -0.22
CA ALA A 54 1.98 1.20 -0.48
C ALA A 54 3.28 0.40 -0.33
N SER A 55 3.38 -0.42 0.72
CA SER A 55 4.57 -1.25 0.94
C SER A 55 4.74 -2.31 -0.14
N CYS A 56 3.64 -2.83 -0.66
CA CYS A 56 3.68 -3.82 -1.73
C CYS A 56 4.34 -3.25 -2.99
N ILE A 57 3.90 -2.07 -3.45
CA ILE A 57 4.48 -1.45 -4.64
C ILE A 57 5.93 -1.02 -4.39
N ASN A 58 6.25 -0.56 -3.17
CA ASN A 58 7.62 -0.21 -2.81
C ASN A 58 8.57 -1.41 -2.90
N THR A 59 8.18 -2.54 -2.32
CA THR A 59 9.04 -3.73 -2.31
C THR A 59 9.24 -4.28 -3.71
N LEU A 60 8.22 -4.25 -4.56
CA LEU A 60 8.34 -4.65 -5.97
C LEU A 60 9.27 -3.70 -6.72
N PHE A 61 9.12 -2.41 -6.51
CA PHE A 61 10.01 -1.41 -7.12
C PHE A 61 11.47 -1.65 -6.71
N LEU A 62 11.70 -1.85 -5.41
CA LEU A 62 13.05 -2.09 -4.89
C LEU A 62 13.68 -3.35 -5.47
N LEU A 63 12.90 -4.40 -5.60
CA LEU A 63 13.38 -5.66 -6.16
C LEU A 63 13.84 -5.48 -7.62
N ILE A 64 13.04 -4.79 -8.43
CA ILE A 64 13.36 -4.54 -9.83
C ILE A 64 14.50 -3.53 -9.95
N ALA A 65 14.48 -2.48 -9.12
CA ALA A 65 15.52 -1.45 -9.12
C ALA A 65 16.90 -2.06 -8.84
N LYS A 66 16.98 -2.99 -7.90
CA LYS A 66 18.22 -3.69 -7.58
C LYS A 66 18.75 -4.44 -8.80
N ASN A 67 17.88 -5.17 -9.49
CA ASN A 67 18.27 -5.94 -10.68
C ASN A 67 18.63 -5.03 -11.87
N SER A 68 18.09 -3.81 -11.89
CA SER A 68 18.35 -2.82 -12.95
C SER A 68 19.48 -1.87 -12.60
N GLN A 69 20.16 -2.07 -11.49
CA GLN A 69 21.25 -1.22 -11.01
C GLN A 69 20.83 0.26 -10.88
N LEU A 70 19.61 0.49 -10.44
CA LEU A 70 19.10 1.82 -10.16
C LEU A 70 19.38 2.14 -8.68
N ASN A 71 20.19 3.16 -8.44
CA ASN A 71 20.62 3.53 -7.10
C ASN A 71 19.75 4.64 -6.54
N LEU A 72 19.15 4.39 -5.37
CA LEU A 72 18.18 5.27 -4.74
C LEU A 72 18.78 5.97 -3.52
N LYS A 73 18.39 7.22 -3.31
CA LYS A 73 18.60 7.95 -2.06
C LYS A 73 17.46 7.72 -1.10
N ASN A 74 16.25 7.77 -1.63
CA ASN A 74 15.03 7.57 -0.82
C ASN A 74 13.89 7.08 -1.72
N LEU A 75 12.89 6.54 -1.07
CA LEU A 75 11.69 6.03 -1.74
C LEU A 75 10.52 6.11 -0.77
N GLU A 76 9.46 6.78 -1.19
CA GLU A 76 8.23 6.83 -0.42
C GLU A 76 7.06 6.66 -1.37
N THR A 77 6.09 5.86 -0.97
CA THR A 77 4.83 5.74 -1.68
C THR A 77 3.69 6.00 -0.73
N LYS A 78 2.78 6.87 -1.15
CA LYS A 78 1.51 7.08 -0.48
C LYS A 78 0.43 6.38 -1.29
N ALA A 79 -0.33 5.51 -0.65
CA ALA A 79 -1.52 4.90 -1.25
C ALA A 79 -2.75 5.59 -0.65
N THR A 80 -3.63 6.06 -1.52
CA THR A 80 -4.91 6.63 -1.11
C THR A 80 -6.01 5.69 -1.59
N VAL A 81 -6.77 5.16 -0.65
CA VAL A 81 -7.87 4.25 -0.93
C VAL A 81 -9.17 5.00 -0.69
N LYS A 82 -10.01 5.05 -1.72
CA LYS A 82 -11.31 5.69 -1.61
C LYS A 82 -12.38 4.63 -1.37
N MET A 83 -13.22 4.89 -0.38
CA MET A 83 -14.36 4.03 -0.06
C MET A 83 -15.64 4.85 -0.09
N ASN A 84 -16.63 4.35 -0.82
CA ASN A 84 -17.98 4.92 -0.77
C ASN A 84 -18.75 4.25 0.35
N VAL A 85 -19.47 5.07 1.10
CA VAL A 85 -20.20 4.64 2.29
C VAL A 85 -21.68 4.97 2.09
N GLU A 86 -22.52 3.94 2.07
CA GLU A 86 -23.97 4.09 2.04
C GLU A 86 -24.54 3.45 3.31
N GLY A 87 -24.47 4.18 4.46
CA GLY A 87 -24.80 3.65 5.77
C GLY A 87 -23.79 2.56 6.17
N MET A 88 -24.22 1.70 7.11
CA MET A 88 -23.37 0.59 7.56
C MET A 88 -23.53 -0.67 6.71
N GLU A 89 -24.42 -0.63 5.73
CA GLU A 89 -24.76 -1.81 4.94
C GLU A 89 -23.96 -1.94 3.65
N LYS A 90 -23.37 -0.85 3.19
CA LYS A 90 -22.65 -0.84 1.92
C LYS A 90 -21.39 0.01 2.02
N LEU A 91 -20.27 -0.68 2.13
CA LEU A 91 -18.93 -0.07 2.23
C LEU A 91 -18.11 -0.65 1.09
N ILE A 92 -17.81 0.16 0.08
CA ILE A 92 -17.17 -0.33 -1.15
C ILE A 92 -15.96 0.51 -1.49
N PHE A 93 -14.81 -0.13 -1.67
CA PHE A 93 -13.63 0.54 -2.22
C PHE A 93 -13.87 0.83 -3.70
N THR A 94 -13.70 2.09 -4.09
CA THR A 94 -13.99 2.54 -5.45
C THR A 94 -12.74 2.83 -6.27
N ASN A 95 -11.64 3.16 -5.63
CA ASN A 95 -10.37 3.33 -6.33
C ASN A 95 -9.20 3.37 -5.36
N VAL A 96 -8.02 3.10 -5.90
CA VAL A 96 -6.74 3.22 -5.21
C VAL A 96 -5.82 4.09 -6.06
N HIS A 97 -5.16 5.05 -5.44
CA HIS A 97 -4.16 5.87 -6.10
C HIS A 97 -2.81 5.71 -5.38
N PHE A 98 -1.78 5.39 -6.15
CA PHE A 98 -0.41 5.32 -5.65
C PHE A 98 0.38 6.53 -6.12
N ASN A 99 1.00 7.22 -5.20
CA ASN A 99 1.88 8.34 -5.49
C ASN A 99 3.27 8.01 -4.95
N MET A 100 4.18 7.68 -5.85
CA MET A 100 5.56 7.32 -5.50
C MET A 100 6.48 8.51 -5.69
N SER A 101 7.31 8.76 -4.69
CA SER A 101 8.36 9.77 -4.74
C SER A 101 9.71 9.08 -4.64
N VAL A 102 10.56 9.31 -5.64
CA VAL A 102 11.87 8.66 -5.75
C VAL A 102 12.97 9.71 -5.70
N GLY A 103 13.95 9.51 -4.83
CA GLY A 103 15.20 10.26 -4.86
C GLY A 103 16.29 9.38 -5.45
N LEU A 104 16.94 9.85 -6.49
CA LEU A 104 18.01 9.12 -7.18
C LEU A 104 19.38 9.60 -6.73
N GLU A 105 20.34 8.68 -6.54
CA GLU A 105 21.71 9.07 -6.25
C GLU A 105 22.34 9.82 -7.42
N ASN A 106 22.10 9.36 -8.64
CA ASN A 106 22.52 10.03 -9.85
C ASN A 106 21.26 10.54 -10.55
N ASP A 107 20.85 11.76 -10.23
CA ASP A 107 19.62 12.32 -10.77
C ASP A 107 19.90 12.98 -12.12
N ASN A 108 19.68 12.22 -13.17
CA ASN A 108 19.79 12.67 -14.54
C ASN A 108 18.67 12.07 -15.37
N GLU A 109 18.52 12.52 -16.60
CA GLU A 109 17.44 12.08 -17.49
C GLU A 109 17.44 10.57 -17.72
N ARG A 110 18.63 9.99 -17.90
CA ARG A 110 18.79 8.56 -18.14
C ARG A 110 18.26 7.75 -16.93
N GLU A 111 18.69 8.14 -15.72
CA GLU A 111 18.28 7.43 -14.50
C GLU A 111 16.78 7.64 -14.20
N ARG A 112 16.24 8.83 -14.51
CA ARG A 112 14.80 9.07 -14.39
C ARG A 112 13.98 8.19 -15.33
N LYS A 113 14.45 8.02 -16.57
CA LYS A 113 13.80 7.10 -17.52
C LYS A 113 13.84 5.67 -17.01
N LYS A 114 14.98 5.25 -16.46
CA LYS A 114 15.12 3.92 -15.89
C LYS A 114 14.14 3.74 -14.73
N ALA A 115 14.02 4.71 -13.83
CA ALA A 115 13.08 4.66 -12.72
C ALA A 115 11.63 4.56 -13.21
N THR A 116 11.28 5.31 -14.25
CA THR A 116 9.94 5.24 -14.85
C THR A 116 9.64 3.85 -15.39
N THR A 117 10.60 3.24 -16.07
CA THR A 117 10.48 1.87 -16.60
C THR A 117 10.34 0.87 -15.46
N VAL A 118 11.16 0.99 -14.42
CA VAL A 118 11.10 0.12 -13.23
C VAL A 118 9.72 0.22 -12.57
N TYR A 119 9.20 1.43 -12.43
CA TYR A 119 7.88 1.63 -11.85
C TYR A 119 6.77 0.98 -12.71
N GLY A 120 6.86 1.12 -14.02
CA GLY A 120 5.94 0.46 -14.94
C GLY A 120 5.95 -1.06 -14.81
N MET A 121 7.13 -1.64 -14.63
CA MET A 121 7.27 -3.09 -14.39
C MET A 121 6.66 -3.49 -13.05
N ALA A 122 6.91 -2.72 -12.00
CA ALA A 122 6.33 -2.97 -10.68
C ALA A 122 4.79 -2.92 -10.73
N GLN A 123 4.23 -1.97 -11.47
CA GLN A 123 2.78 -1.87 -11.66
C GLN A 123 2.19 -3.13 -12.29
N LYS A 124 2.89 -3.70 -13.28
CA LYS A 124 2.41 -4.89 -13.99
C LYS A 124 2.37 -6.13 -13.11
N ILE A 125 3.34 -6.28 -12.21
CA ILE A 125 3.43 -7.47 -11.36
C ILE A 125 2.77 -7.27 -10.00
N CYS A 126 2.14 -6.10 -9.76
CA CYS A 126 1.43 -5.83 -8.52
C CYS A 126 0.31 -6.86 -8.30
N PRO A 127 0.36 -7.65 -7.20
CA PRO A 127 -0.65 -8.68 -6.96
C PRO A 127 -2.06 -8.12 -6.83
N ILE A 128 -2.20 -6.92 -6.28
CA ILE A 128 -3.50 -6.28 -6.11
C ILE A 128 -4.10 -5.95 -7.48
N ARG A 129 -3.30 -5.36 -8.36
CA ARG A 129 -3.76 -5.04 -9.72
C ARG A 129 -4.13 -6.30 -10.50
N GLN A 130 -3.31 -7.33 -10.39
CA GLN A 130 -3.58 -8.60 -11.07
C GLN A 130 -4.83 -9.30 -10.53
N SER A 131 -5.04 -9.22 -9.21
CA SER A 131 -6.16 -9.89 -8.55
C SER A 131 -7.48 -9.15 -8.74
N TRP A 132 -7.46 -7.81 -8.63
CA TRP A 132 -8.68 -7.00 -8.72
C TRP A 132 -9.08 -6.70 -10.16
N GLY A 133 -8.13 -6.70 -11.09
CA GLY A 133 -8.39 -6.39 -12.48
C GLY A 133 -9.04 -5.00 -12.62
N GLU A 134 -10.20 -4.97 -13.25
CA GLU A 134 -10.94 -3.72 -13.48
C GLU A 134 -11.99 -3.43 -12.41
N ALA A 135 -12.18 -4.34 -11.44
CA ALA A 135 -13.21 -4.19 -10.41
C ALA A 135 -12.97 -2.95 -9.55
N VAL A 136 -11.70 -2.65 -9.23
CA VAL A 136 -11.31 -1.45 -8.50
C VAL A 136 -10.27 -0.71 -9.33
N PRO A 137 -10.60 0.45 -9.90
CA PRO A 137 -9.64 1.24 -10.67
C PRO A 137 -8.42 1.62 -9.83
N ILE A 138 -7.24 1.44 -10.41
CA ILE A 138 -5.97 1.77 -9.77
C ILE A 138 -5.21 2.73 -10.66
N SER A 139 -4.72 3.82 -10.09
CA SER A 139 -3.90 4.81 -10.78
C SER A 139 -2.55 4.97 -10.10
N PHE A 140 -1.55 5.38 -10.88
CA PHE A 140 -0.17 5.49 -10.43
C PHE A 140 0.42 6.84 -10.84
N GLU A 141 1.17 7.42 -9.93
CA GLU A 141 1.89 8.68 -10.14
C GLU A 141 3.33 8.51 -9.67
N LEU A 142 4.27 9.14 -10.39
CA LEU A 142 5.68 9.09 -10.05
C LEU A 142 6.24 10.51 -9.99
N ASN A 143 6.90 10.81 -8.88
CA ASN A 143 7.58 12.09 -8.68
C ASN A 143 9.03 11.86 -8.32
N PHE A 144 9.88 12.79 -8.71
CA PHE A 144 11.30 12.77 -8.34
C PHE A 144 11.57 13.86 -7.30
N LYS A 145 12.33 13.50 -6.30
CA LYS A 145 12.75 14.44 -5.24
C LYS A 145 14.17 14.89 -5.42
#